data_8ca73224539e42685ff4b078ceaa9b8e
#
_entry.id   8ca73224539e42685ff4b078ceaa9b8e
#
_cell.length_a   1.000
_cell.length_b   1.000
_cell.length_c   1.000
_cell.angle_alpha   90.00
_cell.angle_beta   90.00
_cell.angle_gamma   90.00
#
_symmetry.space_group_name_H-M   'P 1'
#
loop_
_entity.id
_entity.type
_entity.pdbx_description
1 polymer ?
#
loop_
_entity_poly.entity_id
_entity_poly.type
_entity_poly.pdbx_seq_one_letter_code
_entity_poly.pdbx_strand_id
1 'polypeptide(L)'
;MRITTAFIPVYLFILLQLNVNLASAQQDSLQNTLTLSYDRTHFDKQFAQDWQVTSLEYKRQTVLGAVLGRINYGNRFARTGLQGEVEMYPVISKKLYAYTALSYGSDVTVFPRWRTGAAIYYNFAKSWEAEGGFRYLNFGESLWLGTAGISKYAGSWLFNIRSFFALHTPIDNQAFFAKAQRYLKNERDYVWLQVGSGVSPDEGRNIQLIASSRLVSKRVAAGAKISLNRSLQFSLMAGYARDEYRIKTFGNQYNGSAGLSCLF
;
A
#
# COMPACT_ATOMS: atom_id res chain seq x y z
N MET A 1 30.87 -1.51 -29.15
CA MET A 1 31.13 -0.32 -28.32
C MET A 1 30.14 -0.33 -27.16
N ARG A 2 30.57 -0.78 -25.96
CA ARG A 2 29.71 -0.92 -24.77
C ARG A 2 29.82 0.39 -24.00
N ILE A 3 28.74 1.15 -23.95
CA ILE A 3 28.65 2.34 -23.09
C ILE A 3 28.00 1.89 -21.77
N THR A 4 28.75 2.01 -20.71
CA THR A 4 28.44 1.63 -19.33
C THR A 4 27.41 2.57 -18.73
N THR A 5 26.26 2.00 -18.30
CA THR A 5 25.13 2.67 -17.62
C THR A 5 25.36 2.85 -16.11
N ALA A 6 26.52 3.36 -15.70
CA ALA A 6 26.89 3.45 -14.28
C ALA A 6 26.73 4.84 -13.65
N PHE A 7 26.19 5.85 -14.35
CA PHE A 7 26.21 7.23 -13.85
C PHE A 7 24.89 7.80 -13.32
N ILE A 8 23.79 7.10 -13.46
CA ILE A 8 22.46 7.61 -13.04
C ILE A 8 22.25 7.71 -11.50
N PRO A 9 22.77 6.80 -10.66
CA PRO A 9 22.52 6.88 -9.21
C PRO A 9 23.24 8.03 -8.50
N VAL A 10 24.35 8.54 -9.06
CA VAL A 10 25.16 9.59 -8.40
C VAL A 10 24.51 10.96 -8.53
N TYR A 11 23.87 11.26 -9.65
CA TYR A 11 23.18 12.55 -9.84
C TYR A 11 21.92 12.70 -9.01
N LEU A 12 21.19 11.60 -8.75
CA LEU A 12 20.00 11.63 -7.89
C LEU A 12 20.36 11.92 -6.43
N PHE A 13 21.54 11.43 -5.99
CA PHE A 13 22.04 11.68 -4.64
C PHE A 13 22.51 13.14 -4.42
N ILE A 14 23.05 13.78 -5.46
CA ILE A 14 23.50 15.18 -5.41
C ILE A 14 22.32 16.16 -5.41
N LEU A 15 21.21 15.86 -6.10
CA LEU A 15 20.01 16.69 -6.08
C LEU A 15 19.29 16.65 -4.73
N LEU A 16 19.41 15.56 -3.97
CA LEU A 16 18.87 15.45 -2.61
C LEU A 16 19.66 16.30 -1.58
N GLN A 17 20.93 16.61 -1.84
CA GLN A 17 21.77 17.38 -0.93
C GLN A 17 21.55 18.91 -1.04
N LEU A 18 20.99 19.40 -2.14
CA LEU A 18 20.89 20.85 -2.40
C LEU A 18 19.72 21.57 -1.71
N ASN A 19 18.78 20.83 -1.09
CA ASN A 19 17.61 21.42 -0.45
C ASN A 19 17.57 21.35 1.09
N VAL A 20 18.66 20.92 1.74
CA VAL A 20 18.67 20.71 3.21
C VAL A 20 18.95 22.01 4.00
N ASN A 21 19.36 23.10 3.34
CA ASN A 21 19.84 24.30 4.02
C ASN A 21 18.84 25.49 4.13
N LEU A 22 17.56 25.32 3.80
CA LEU A 22 16.58 26.44 3.84
C LEU A 22 15.48 26.32 4.90
N ALA A 23 15.57 25.38 5.82
CA ALA A 23 14.54 25.21 6.87
C ALA A 23 15.12 25.39 8.29
N SER A 24 15.68 26.55 8.58
CA SER A 24 16.02 26.93 9.95
C SER A 24 15.18 28.11 10.39
N ALA A 25 13.87 27.99 10.42
CA ALA A 25 12.95 28.83 11.19
C ALA A 25 11.51 28.34 11.00
N GLN A 26 11.11 27.36 11.76
CA GLN A 26 9.78 27.22 12.35
C GLN A 26 9.63 25.81 12.89
N GLN A 27 9.40 25.73 14.17
CA GLN A 27 9.16 24.50 14.93
C GLN A 27 7.70 24.05 14.66
N ASP A 28 7.40 23.66 13.41
CA ASP A 28 6.10 23.10 13.05
C ASP A 28 6.25 21.92 12.10
N SER A 29 5.73 20.81 12.57
CA SER A 29 5.43 19.56 11.89
C SER A 29 6.01 19.38 10.48
N LEU A 30 6.96 18.44 10.35
CA LEU A 30 7.47 17.99 9.06
C LEU A 30 6.30 17.61 8.15
N GLN A 31 6.01 18.46 7.18
CA GLN A 31 4.80 18.38 6.35
C GLN A 31 5.00 17.53 5.10
N ASN A 32 6.26 17.30 4.73
CA ASN A 32 6.61 16.58 3.51
C ASN A 32 7.33 15.28 3.86
N THR A 33 7.08 14.24 3.09
CA THR A 33 7.77 12.96 3.21
C THR A 33 8.06 12.43 1.82
N LEU A 34 9.33 12.08 1.57
CA LEU A 34 9.76 11.36 0.38
C LEU A 34 10.15 9.95 0.81
N THR A 35 9.53 8.93 0.22
CA THR A 35 9.78 7.52 0.53
C THR A 35 10.23 6.77 -0.70
N LEU A 36 11.36 6.05 -0.58
CA LEU A 36 11.77 5.02 -1.52
C LEU A 36 11.52 3.67 -0.88
N SER A 37 10.83 2.77 -1.58
CA SER A 37 10.57 1.42 -1.08
C SER A 37 10.81 0.37 -2.16
N TYR A 38 11.15 -0.83 -1.71
CA TYR A 38 11.33 -2.02 -2.54
C TYR A 38 10.53 -3.16 -1.94
N ASP A 39 9.77 -3.82 -2.80
CA ASP A 39 8.92 -4.96 -2.48
C ASP A 39 9.33 -6.17 -3.32
N ARG A 40 9.46 -7.34 -2.71
CA ARG A 40 9.69 -8.62 -3.38
C ARG A 40 8.68 -9.65 -2.92
N THR A 41 8.15 -10.38 -3.88
CA THR A 41 7.26 -11.53 -3.64
C THR A 41 7.86 -12.75 -4.29
N HIS A 42 8.14 -13.77 -3.48
CA HIS A 42 8.62 -15.08 -3.90
C HIS A 42 7.48 -16.10 -3.87
N PHE A 43 7.43 -16.98 -4.87
CA PHE A 43 6.43 -18.04 -5.02
C PHE A 43 7.12 -19.39 -5.07
N ASP A 44 6.60 -20.39 -4.36
CA ASP A 44 7.15 -21.74 -4.40
C ASP A 44 6.65 -22.55 -5.62
N LYS A 45 5.42 -22.29 -6.09
CA LYS A 45 4.76 -23.11 -7.15
C LYS A 45 3.93 -22.31 -8.15
N GLN A 46 3.37 -21.16 -7.75
CA GLN A 46 2.37 -20.44 -8.55
C GLN A 46 2.99 -19.81 -9.80
N PHE A 47 4.19 -19.28 -9.69
CA PHE A 47 4.92 -18.57 -10.73
C PHE A 47 6.40 -18.92 -10.71
N ALA A 48 6.99 -18.98 -11.91
CA ALA A 48 8.41 -19.31 -12.07
C ALA A 48 9.36 -18.17 -11.66
N GLN A 49 8.86 -16.95 -11.57
CA GLN A 49 9.65 -15.77 -11.28
C GLN A 49 9.06 -14.97 -10.12
N ASP A 50 9.94 -14.41 -9.33
CA ASP A 50 9.59 -13.45 -8.28
C ASP A 50 9.04 -12.16 -8.87
N TRP A 51 8.10 -11.56 -8.15
CA TRP A 51 7.62 -10.22 -8.47
C TRP A 51 8.36 -9.19 -7.65
N GLN A 52 8.65 -8.06 -8.29
CA GLN A 52 9.40 -6.98 -7.67
C GLN A 52 8.73 -5.65 -8.00
N VAL A 53 8.66 -4.76 -7.02
CA VAL A 53 8.17 -3.39 -7.21
C VAL A 53 9.08 -2.43 -6.47
N THR A 54 9.56 -1.41 -7.18
CA THR A 54 10.25 -0.26 -6.59
C THR A 54 9.31 0.93 -6.68
N SER A 55 9.14 1.65 -5.57
CA SER A 55 8.22 2.78 -5.49
C SER A 55 8.92 4.02 -4.96
N LEU A 56 8.65 5.16 -5.60
CA LEU A 56 8.99 6.49 -5.10
C LEU A 56 7.70 7.24 -4.79
N GLU A 57 7.51 7.60 -3.53
CA GLU A 57 6.34 8.28 -3.03
C GLU A 57 6.71 9.65 -2.44
N TYR A 58 5.96 10.67 -2.82
CA TYR A 58 5.96 11.97 -2.15
C TYR A 58 4.61 12.19 -1.48
N LYS A 59 4.64 12.47 -0.19
CA LYS A 59 3.46 12.82 0.62
C LYS A 59 3.61 14.22 1.17
N ARG A 60 2.54 14.99 1.06
CA ARG A 60 2.40 16.31 1.71
C ARG A 60 1.19 16.32 2.64
N GLN A 61 1.43 16.72 3.88
CA GLN A 61 0.35 16.99 4.83
C GLN A 61 -0.10 18.45 4.66
N THR A 62 -1.38 18.68 4.48
CA THR A 62 -1.99 20.00 4.34
C THR A 62 -3.09 20.18 5.38
N VAL A 63 -3.59 21.40 5.54
CA VAL A 63 -4.75 21.68 6.42
C VAL A 63 -6.03 20.98 5.97
N LEU A 64 -6.16 20.65 4.69
CA LEU A 64 -7.29 19.91 4.12
C LEU A 64 -7.10 18.38 4.17
N GLY A 65 -5.95 17.92 4.65
CA GLY A 65 -5.60 16.50 4.72
C GLY A 65 -4.32 16.15 3.96
N ALA A 66 -4.01 14.87 3.87
CA ALA A 66 -2.82 14.39 3.17
C ALA A 66 -3.08 14.21 1.67
N VAL A 67 -2.05 14.54 0.87
CA VAL A 67 -1.99 14.26 -0.57
C VAL A 67 -0.71 13.47 -0.84
N LEU A 68 -0.80 12.41 -1.61
CA LEU A 68 0.32 11.55 -2.00
C LEU A 68 0.38 11.43 -3.52
N GLY A 69 1.60 11.46 -4.05
CA GLY A 69 1.90 11.06 -5.43
C GLY A 69 2.90 9.92 -5.38
N ARG A 70 2.71 8.86 -6.17
CA ARG A 70 3.58 7.70 -6.20
C ARG A 70 3.86 7.26 -7.62
N ILE A 71 5.11 6.86 -7.89
CA ILE A 71 5.52 6.19 -9.13
C ILE A 71 6.02 4.81 -8.74
N ASN A 72 5.46 3.78 -9.35
CA ASN A 72 5.81 2.39 -9.14
C ASN A 72 6.46 1.84 -10.41
N TYR A 73 7.61 1.19 -10.29
CA TYR A 73 8.23 0.38 -11.32
C TYR A 73 8.15 -1.08 -10.91
N GLY A 74 7.45 -1.88 -11.68
CA GLY A 74 7.22 -3.29 -11.38
C GLY A 74 7.83 -4.22 -12.41
N ASN A 75 8.27 -5.39 -11.93
CA ASN A 75 8.65 -6.53 -12.76
C ASN A 75 7.79 -7.74 -12.32
N ARG A 76 6.98 -8.26 -13.24
CA ARG A 76 6.09 -9.40 -13.04
C ARG A 76 5.95 -10.18 -14.34
N PHE A 77 5.93 -11.51 -14.28
CA PHE A 77 5.76 -12.37 -15.46
C PHE A 77 6.76 -12.07 -16.59
N ALA A 78 8.03 -11.78 -16.25
CA ALA A 78 9.07 -11.36 -17.21
C ALA A 78 8.69 -10.08 -17.99
N ARG A 79 7.77 -9.27 -17.48
CA ARG A 79 7.39 -7.97 -18.02
C ARG A 79 7.65 -6.88 -17.01
N THR A 80 7.92 -5.68 -17.51
CA THR A 80 8.09 -4.48 -16.71
C THR A 80 6.97 -3.50 -17.01
N GLY A 81 6.58 -2.73 -15.99
CA GLY A 81 5.57 -1.70 -16.12
C GLY A 81 5.82 -0.54 -15.17
N LEU A 82 5.28 0.61 -15.54
CA LEU A 82 5.22 1.81 -14.71
C LEU A 82 3.77 2.07 -14.32
N GLN A 83 3.57 2.56 -13.09
CA GLN A 83 2.28 3.05 -12.63
C GLN A 83 2.47 4.40 -11.94
N GLY A 84 1.69 5.38 -12.34
CA GLY A 84 1.50 6.64 -11.62
C GLY A 84 0.26 6.56 -10.75
N GLU A 85 0.33 7.06 -9.52
CA GLU A 85 -0.75 7.02 -8.55
C GLU A 85 -0.85 8.34 -7.79
N VAL A 86 -2.06 8.82 -7.54
CA VAL A 86 -2.37 9.94 -6.65
C VAL A 86 -3.41 9.48 -5.64
N GLU A 87 -3.16 9.76 -4.36
CA GLU A 87 -4.10 9.52 -3.26
C GLU A 87 -4.33 10.80 -2.49
N MET A 88 -5.54 10.97 -1.99
CA MET A 88 -5.92 12.11 -1.16
C MET A 88 -6.74 11.63 0.03
N TYR A 89 -6.55 12.30 1.17
CA TYR A 89 -7.27 12.04 2.41
C TYR A 89 -7.93 13.34 2.92
N PRO A 90 -8.95 13.88 2.20
CA PRO A 90 -9.57 15.15 2.58
C PRO A 90 -10.30 15.04 3.92
N VAL A 91 -10.02 15.97 4.82
CA VAL A 91 -10.71 16.14 6.10
C VAL A 91 -11.96 16.98 5.87
N ILE A 92 -13.14 16.38 6.05
CA ILE A 92 -14.44 17.03 5.81
C ILE A 92 -14.93 17.70 7.10
N SER A 93 -14.73 17.04 8.23
CA SER A 93 -15.08 17.57 9.55
C SER A 93 -14.24 16.91 10.64
N LYS A 94 -14.42 17.32 11.92
CA LYS A 94 -13.77 16.69 13.08
C LYS A 94 -14.03 15.18 13.23
N LYS A 95 -15.14 14.69 12.65
CA LYS A 95 -15.56 13.30 12.75
C LYS A 95 -15.55 12.56 11.41
N LEU A 96 -15.34 13.27 10.30
CA LEU A 96 -15.52 12.73 8.96
C LEU A 96 -14.32 13.10 8.10
N TYR A 97 -13.70 12.10 7.49
CA TYR A 97 -12.72 12.29 6.41
C TYR A 97 -12.96 11.25 5.32
N ALA A 98 -12.38 11.48 4.17
CA ALA A 98 -12.51 10.58 3.04
C ALA A 98 -11.14 10.10 2.57
N TYR A 99 -11.15 9.08 1.76
CA TYR A 99 -10.05 8.61 0.94
C TYR A 99 -10.49 8.65 -0.51
N THR A 100 -9.61 9.06 -1.40
CA THR A 100 -9.78 8.89 -2.84
C THR A 100 -8.43 8.60 -3.48
N ALA A 101 -8.43 7.75 -4.50
CA ALA A 101 -7.25 7.37 -5.24
C ALA A 101 -7.55 7.22 -6.73
N LEU A 102 -6.54 7.53 -7.55
CA LEU A 102 -6.52 7.29 -8.98
C LEU A 102 -5.12 6.84 -9.38
N SER A 103 -5.03 5.77 -10.16
CA SER A 103 -3.77 5.35 -10.77
C SER A 103 -3.92 4.87 -12.20
N TYR A 104 -2.84 4.97 -12.96
CA TYR A 104 -2.72 4.49 -14.34
C TYR A 104 -1.46 3.66 -14.49
N GLY A 105 -1.61 2.45 -15.04
CA GLY A 105 -0.52 1.51 -15.32
C GLY A 105 -0.24 1.39 -16.82
N SER A 106 1.03 1.35 -17.18
CA SER A 106 1.47 1.24 -18.57
C SER A 106 1.27 -0.16 -19.17
N ASP A 107 1.38 -1.22 -18.36
CA ASP A 107 1.22 -2.61 -18.77
C ASP A 107 0.23 -3.33 -17.83
N VAL A 108 -0.88 -3.82 -18.39
CA VAL A 108 -1.96 -4.49 -17.65
C VAL A 108 -1.52 -5.82 -17.02
N THR A 109 -0.43 -6.43 -17.51
CA THR A 109 0.15 -7.64 -16.91
C THR A 109 0.85 -7.34 -15.60
N VAL A 110 1.38 -6.10 -15.45
CA VAL A 110 2.14 -5.69 -14.26
C VAL A 110 1.27 -4.91 -13.28
N PHE A 111 0.49 -3.94 -13.79
CA PHE A 111 -0.39 -3.09 -13.01
C PHE A 111 -1.76 -2.95 -13.67
N PRO A 112 -2.84 -2.67 -12.92
CA PRO A 112 -4.11 -2.33 -13.55
C PRO A 112 -3.95 -1.11 -14.46
N ARG A 113 -4.60 -1.13 -15.64
CA ARG A 113 -4.64 0.03 -16.55
C ARG A 113 -5.19 1.25 -15.81
N TRP A 114 -6.28 1.05 -15.09
CA TRP A 114 -6.86 2.03 -14.20
C TRP A 114 -7.16 1.40 -12.85
N ARG A 115 -6.82 2.11 -11.81
CA ARG A 115 -7.29 1.82 -10.46
C ARG A 115 -7.85 3.11 -9.88
N THR A 116 -9.04 3.04 -9.32
CA THR A 116 -9.61 4.15 -8.56
C THR A 116 -10.32 3.61 -7.33
N GLY A 117 -10.55 4.47 -6.37
CA GLY A 117 -11.27 4.12 -5.17
C GLY A 117 -11.67 5.35 -4.37
N ALA A 118 -12.74 5.22 -3.63
CA ALA A 118 -13.14 6.19 -2.63
C ALA A 118 -13.67 5.48 -1.40
N ALA A 119 -13.50 6.08 -0.24
CA ALA A 119 -14.07 5.63 1.02
C ALA A 119 -14.33 6.81 1.94
N ILE A 120 -15.32 6.65 2.81
CA ILE A 120 -15.64 7.60 3.87
C ILE A 120 -15.32 6.94 5.20
N TYR A 121 -14.70 7.70 6.10
CA TYR A 121 -14.37 7.31 7.46
C TYR A 121 -15.11 8.20 8.43
N TYR A 122 -15.86 7.58 9.34
CA TYR A 122 -16.69 8.27 10.30
C TYR A 122 -16.40 7.83 11.74
N ASN A 123 -15.95 8.79 12.55
CA ASN A 123 -15.73 8.61 13.99
C ASN A 123 -17.07 8.73 14.72
N PHE A 124 -17.81 7.62 14.85
CA PHE A 124 -19.19 7.58 15.37
C PHE A 124 -19.26 7.55 16.91
N ALA A 125 -18.20 7.07 17.58
CA ALA A 125 -18.12 7.04 19.03
C ALA A 125 -16.67 7.27 19.48
N LYS A 126 -16.46 7.48 20.79
CA LYS A 126 -15.11 7.67 21.35
C LYS A 126 -14.22 6.50 20.98
N SER A 127 -13.17 6.79 20.24
CA SER A 127 -12.16 5.82 19.76
C SER A 127 -12.70 4.73 18.80
N TRP A 128 -13.87 4.91 18.20
CA TRP A 128 -14.41 4.03 17.19
C TRP A 128 -14.58 4.75 15.87
N GLU A 129 -14.17 4.11 14.81
CA GLU A 129 -14.25 4.59 13.44
C GLU A 129 -14.86 3.51 12.54
N ALA A 130 -15.83 3.88 11.72
CA ALA A 130 -16.36 3.05 10.65
C ALA A 130 -15.87 3.55 9.31
N GLU A 131 -15.64 2.64 8.36
CA GLU A 131 -15.34 2.95 6.98
C GLU A 131 -16.28 2.25 6.02
N GLY A 132 -16.60 2.93 4.90
CA GLY A 132 -17.33 2.36 3.79
C GLY A 132 -16.92 3.01 2.49
N GLY A 133 -16.86 2.21 1.41
CA GLY A 133 -16.39 2.73 0.14
C GLY A 133 -16.37 1.70 -0.96
N PHE A 134 -15.63 2.01 -2.02
CA PHE A 134 -15.43 1.11 -3.16
C PHE A 134 -14.01 1.17 -3.69
N ARG A 135 -13.64 0.16 -4.48
CA ARG A 135 -12.44 0.08 -5.32
C ARG A 135 -12.84 -0.38 -6.71
N TYR A 136 -12.22 0.20 -7.70
CA TYR A 136 -12.33 -0.20 -9.10
C TYR A 136 -10.94 -0.53 -9.64
N LEU A 137 -10.80 -1.67 -10.28
CA LEU A 137 -9.59 -2.11 -10.97
C LEU A 137 -9.92 -2.56 -12.37
N ASN A 138 -9.07 -2.19 -13.34
CA ASN A 138 -9.19 -2.64 -14.72
C ASN A 138 -7.87 -3.28 -15.16
N PHE A 139 -7.93 -4.58 -15.40
CA PHE A 139 -6.83 -5.39 -15.98
C PHE A 139 -7.15 -5.89 -17.40
N GLY A 140 -7.94 -5.13 -18.17
CA GLY A 140 -8.62 -5.56 -19.39
C GLY A 140 -10.10 -5.80 -19.12
N GLU A 141 -10.41 -6.44 -17.99
CA GLU A 141 -11.76 -6.55 -17.42
C GLU A 141 -11.93 -5.63 -16.22
N SER A 142 -13.14 -5.20 -15.98
CA SER A 142 -13.50 -4.28 -14.90
C SER A 142 -13.91 -5.05 -13.66
N LEU A 143 -13.27 -4.75 -12.52
CA LEU A 143 -13.61 -5.31 -11.22
C LEU A 143 -14.03 -4.21 -10.26
N TRP A 144 -15.25 -4.30 -9.75
CA TRP A 144 -15.78 -3.43 -8.72
C TRP A 144 -15.89 -4.15 -7.38
N LEU A 145 -15.29 -3.56 -6.35
CA LEU A 145 -15.29 -4.09 -5.00
C LEU A 145 -15.87 -3.06 -4.04
N GLY A 146 -16.82 -3.46 -3.21
CA GLY A 146 -17.21 -2.72 -2.03
C GLY A 146 -16.17 -2.93 -0.92
N THR A 147 -16.02 -1.95 -0.03
CA THR A 147 -15.23 -2.05 1.19
C THR A 147 -16.02 -1.56 2.39
N ALA A 148 -15.92 -2.29 3.49
CA ALA A 148 -16.47 -1.90 4.77
C ALA A 148 -15.49 -2.29 5.88
N GLY A 149 -15.39 -1.47 6.93
CA GLY A 149 -14.48 -1.74 8.03
C GLY A 149 -14.84 -1.01 9.29
N ILE A 150 -14.24 -1.46 10.38
CA ILE A 150 -14.34 -0.85 11.69
C ILE A 150 -12.98 -0.82 12.36
N SER A 151 -12.67 0.30 12.98
CA SER A 151 -11.43 0.51 13.74
C SER A 151 -11.74 0.86 15.18
N LYS A 152 -10.87 0.42 16.10
CA LYS A 152 -10.89 0.75 17.52
C LYS A 152 -9.52 1.21 17.97
N TYR A 153 -9.47 2.40 18.54
CA TYR A 153 -8.29 2.91 19.24
C TYR A 153 -8.39 2.58 20.73
N ALA A 154 -7.36 1.97 21.30
CA ALA A 154 -7.31 1.57 22.70
C ALA A 154 -5.90 1.83 23.27
N GLY A 155 -5.71 2.97 23.94
CA GLY A 155 -4.40 3.42 24.37
C GLY A 155 -3.45 3.57 23.19
N SER A 156 -2.33 2.86 23.22
CA SER A 156 -1.34 2.83 22.12
C SER A 156 -1.66 1.83 21.01
N TRP A 157 -2.83 1.19 21.02
CA TRP A 157 -3.23 0.20 20.04
C TRP A 157 -4.30 0.74 19.09
N LEU A 158 -4.19 0.32 17.82
CA LEU A 158 -5.22 0.42 16.81
C LEU A 158 -5.56 -0.97 16.31
N PHE A 159 -6.80 -1.36 16.44
CA PHE A 159 -7.37 -2.57 15.86
C PHE A 159 -8.26 -2.18 14.69
N ASN A 160 -8.14 -2.89 13.58
CA ASN A 160 -8.96 -2.67 12.39
C ASN A 160 -9.42 -4.02 11.83
N ILE A 161 -10.68 -4.11 11.47
CA ILE A 161 -11.24 -5.21 10.68
C ILE A 161 -11.81 -4.60 9.42
N ARG A 162 -11.44 -5.16 8.26
CA ARG A 162 -11.88 -4.68 6.95
C ARG A 162 -12.28 -5.85 6.07
N SER A 163 -13.36 -5.65 5.32
CA SER A 163 -13.85 -6.58 4.31
C SER A 163 -13.84 -5.91 2.93
N PHE A 164 -13.56 -6.72 1.92
CA PHE A 164 -13.78 -6.38 0.51
C PHE A 164 -14.70 -7.42 -0.10
N PHE A 165 -15.64 -6.98 -0.93
CA PHE A 165 -16.63 -7.86 -1.56
C PHE A 165 -16.91 -7.40 -2.99
N ALA A 166 -17.02 -8.35 -3.91
CA ALA A 166 -17.31 -8.06 -5.30
C ALA A 166 -18.75 -7.56 -5.46
N LEU A 167 -18.96 -6.48 -6.25
CA LEU A 167 -20.26 -5.83 -6.39
C LEU A 167 -21.11 -6.38 -7.55
N HIS A 168 -20.50 -6.92 -8.61
CA HIS A 168 -21.19 -7.24 -9.86
C HIS A 168 -20.80 -8.60 -10.44
N THR A 169 -20.21 -9.50 -9.67
CA THR A 169 -19.87 -10.82 -10.13
C THR A 169 -20.72 -11.86 -9.41
N PRO A 170 -21.19 -12.93 -10.08
CA PRO A 170 -21.92 -14.02 -9.44
C PRO A 170 -21.04 -14.86 -8.49
N ILE A 171 -19.78 -14.46 -8.33
CA ILE A 171 -18.79 -15.16 -7.52
C ILE A 171 -18.64 -14.39 -6.20
N ASP A 172 -18.95 -15.03 -5.09
CA ASP A 172 -18.76 -14.55 -3.72
C ASP A 172 -17.27 -14.43 -3.36
N ASN A 173 -16.54 -13.54 -4.04
CA ASN A 173 -15.16 -13.24 -3.69
C ASN A 173 -15.17 -12.20 -2.56
N GLN A 174 -15.10 -12.71 -1.33
CA GLN A 174 -14.97 -11.90 -0.14
C GLN A 174 -13.55 -12.04 0.43
N ALA A 175 -13.00 -10.92 0.86
CA ALA A 175 -11.74 -10.88 1.55
C ALA A 175 -11.92 -10.19 2.91
N PHE A 176 -11.32 -10.78 3.95
CA PHE A 176 -11.37 -10.27 5.31
C PHE A 176 -9.96 -10.07 5.85
N PHE A 177 -9.72 -8.94 6.47
CA PHE A 177 -8.45 -8.61 7.10
C PHE A 177 -8.70 -8.11 8.51
N ALA A 178 -7.89 -8.60 9.46
CA ALA A 178 -7.80 -8.05 10.80
C ALA A 178 -6.37 -7.58 11.05
N LYS A 179 -6.21 -6.35 11.49
CA LYS A 179 -4.92 -5.71 11.77
C LYS A 179 -4.89 -5.22 13.20
N ALA A 180 -3.80 -5.51 13.91
CA ALA A 180 -3.45 -4.89 15.17
C ALA A 180 -2.15 -4.09 14.98
N GLN A 181 -2.16 -2.83 15.37
CA GLN A 181 -1.01 -1.94 15.30
C GLN A 181 -0.76 -1.34 16.67
N ARG A 182 0.48 -1.36 17.12
CA ARG A 182 0.91 -0.75 18.37
C ARG A 182 1.84 0.42 18.07
N TYR A 183 1.43 1.60 18.48
CA TYR A 183 2.28 2.80 18.50
C TYR A 183 3.29 2.69 19.65
N LEU A 184 4.54 3.07 19.40
CA LEU A 184 5.63 2.93 20.35
C LEU A 184 5.81 4.23 21.15
N LYS A 185 6.81 5.04 20.80
CA LYS A 185 7.12 6.27 21.53
C LYS A 185 6.35 7.49 21.01
N ASN A 186 5.93 7.43 19.75
CA ASN A 186 5.24 8.51 19.06
C ASN A 186 4.31 7.90 17.97
N GLU A 187 3.48 8.72 17.33
CA GLU A 187 2.54 8.28 16.29
C GLU A 187 3.21 7.83 14.98
N ARG A 188 4.50 8.11 14.82
CA ARG A 188 5.26 7.73 13.63
C ARG A 188 5.87 6.34 13.75
N ASP A 189 6.16 5.89 14.98
CA ASP A 189 6.84 4.63 15.27
C ASP A 189 5.83 3.60 15.72
N TYR A 190 5.70 2.54 14.95
CA TYR A 190 4.76 1.48 15.25
C TYR A 190 5.22 0.13 14.71
N VAL A 191 4.69 -0.92 15.33
CA VAL A 191 4.72 -2.29 14.83
C VAL A 191 3.29 -2.74 14.55
N TRP A 192 3.12 -3.66 13.62
CA TRP A 192 1.80 -4.17 13.29
C TRP A 192 1.83 -5.63 12.88
N LEU A 193 0.72 -6.30 13.11
CA LEU A 193 0.41 -7.65 12.65
C LEU A 193 -0.93 -7.61 11.91
N GLN A 194 -1.00 -8.30 10.79
CA GLN A 194 -2.22 -8.47 10.00
C GLN A 194 -2.42 -9.93 9.65
N VAL A 195 -3.65 -10.41 9.80
CA VAL A 195 -4.09 -11.71 9.31
C VAL A 195 -5.25 -11.48 8.35
N GLY A 196 -5.42 -12.38 7.38
CA GLY A 196 -6.50 -12.22 6.42
C GLY A 196 -6.81 -13.47 5.63
N SER A 197 -7.95 -13.43 4.97
CA SER A 197 -8.41 -14.41 4.00
C SER A 197 -8.85 -13.66 2.75
N GLY A 198 -8.54 -14.23 1.57
CA GLY A 198 -8.81 -13.57 0.30
C GLY A 198 -7.68 -12.59 -0.09
N VAL A 199 -7.96 -11.76 -1.09
CA VAL A 199 -6.98 -10.87 -1.72
C VAL A 199 -7.42 -9.43 -1.55
N SER A 200 -6.54 -8.57 -1.04
CA SER A 200 -6.81 -7.15 -0.89
C SER A 200 -6.59 -6.39 -2.21
N PRO A 201 -7.55 -5.59 -2.67
CA PRO A 201 -7.36 -4.72 -3.83
C PRO A 201 -6.38 -3.57 -3.57
N ASP A 202 -6.17 -3.21 -2.31
CA ASP A 202 -5.24 -2.15 -1.92
C ASP A 202 -3.78 -2.60 -2.00
N GLU A 203 -3.54 -3.91 -1.97
CA GLU A 203 -2.25 -4.47 -2.33
C GLU A 203 -2.14 -4.46 -3.86
N GLY A 204 -1.51 -3.45 -4.46
CA GLY A 204 -1.35 -3.31 -5.91
C GLY A 204 -0.65 -4.47 -6.65
N ARG A 205 -0.57 -5.63 -6.01
CA ARG A 205 0.17 -6.83 -6.40
C ARG A 205 -0.70 -7.90 -7.07
N ASN A 206 -2.03 -7.76 -7.10
CA ASN A 206 -2.88 -8.92 -7.36
C ASN A 206 -3.68 -8.81 -8.65
N ILE A 207 -3.05 -9.23 -9.74
CA ILE A 207 -3.73 -9.59 -11.01
C ILE A 207 -4.65 -10.82 -10.84
N GLN A 208 -4.42 -11.65 -9.82
CA GLN A 208 -5.18 -12.88 -9.56
C GLN A 208 -6.65 -12.67 -9.17
N LEU A 209 -7.04 -11.45 -8.77
CA LEU A 209 -8.42 -11.12 -8.43
C LEU A 209 -9.41 -11.37 -9.56
N ILE A 210 -8.96 -11.32 -10.82
CA ILE A 210 -9.82 -11.41 -12.00
C ILE A 210 -9.96 -12.85 -12.49
N ALA A 211 -8.92 -13.67 -12.33
CA ALA A 211 -8.87 -15.02 -12.89
C ALA A 211 -9.47 -16.08 -11.97
N SER A 212 -9.83 -15.76 -10.74
CA SER A 212 -10.11 -16.80 -9.75
C SER A 212 -11.52 -16.74 -9.20
N SER A 213 -12.35 -17.60 -9.75
CA SER A 213 -13.53 -18.05 -9.06
C SER A 213 -13.14 -18.79 -7.77
N ARG A 214 -13.48 -18.21 -6.60
CA ARG A 214 -13.48 -18.87 -5.27
C ARG A 214 -12.16 -19.50 -4.81
N LEU A 215 -11.01 -18.98 -5.20
CA LEU A 215 -9.75 -19.53 -4.70
C LEU A 215 -9.51 -19.05 -3.27
N VAL A 216 -9.19 -19.99 -2.40
CA VAL A 216 -8.93 -19.71 -0.98
C VAL A 216 -7.52 -19.13 -0.83
N SER A 217 -7.41 -18.02 -0.15
CA SER A 217 -6.14 -17.44 0.26
C SER A 217 -6.15 -17.19 1.76
N LYS A 218 -5.11 -17.60 2.46
CA LYS A 218 -4.87 -17.28 3.87
C LYS A 218 -3.53 -16.61 3.99
N ARG A 219 -3.46 -15.52 4.73
CA ARG A 219 -2.24 -14.73 4.83
C ARG A 219 -2.01 -14.14 6.20
N VAL A 220 -0.75 -13.96 6.51
CA VAL A 220 -0.27 -13.26 7.69
C VAL A 220 0.87 -12.33 7.25
N ALA A 221 0.92 -11.14 7.81
CA ALA A 221 2.02 -10.21 7.60
C ALA A 221 2.28 -9.42 8.89
N ALA A 222 3.53 -9.08 9.11
CA ALA A 222 3.95 -8.23 10.21
C ALA A 222 4.93 -7.19 9.68
N GLY A 223 4.98 -6.03 10.33
CA GLY A 223 5.91 -4.98 9.93
C GLY A 223 6.16 -3.99 11.04
N ALA A 224 7.13 -3.14 10.78
CA ALA A 224 7.51 -2.05 11.66
C ALA A 224 7.81 -0.80 10.84
N LYS A 225 7.57 0.35 11.43
CA LYS A 225 8.01 1.65 10.95
C LYS A 225 8.64 2.39 12.11
N ILE A 226 9.91 2.75 11.99
CA ILE A 226 10.75 3.24 13.08
C ILE A 226 11.52 4.47 12.62
N SER A 227 11.45 5.54 13.39
CA SER A 227 12.25 6.74 13.19
C SER A 227 13.68 6.49 13.61
N LEU A 228 14.62 6.61 12.68
CA LEU A 228 16.05 6.54 12.93
C LEU A 228 16.55 7.86 13.56
N ASN A 229 15.96 8.97 13.12
CA ASN A 229 16.15 10.30 13.68
C ASN A 229 14.92 11.16 13.35
N ARG A 230 15.02 12.50 13.55
CA ARG A 230 13.89 13.43 13.29
C ARG A 230 13.45 13.45 11.83
N SER A 231 14.37 13.25 10.90
CA SER A 231 14.14 13.38 9.45
C SER A 231 14.15 12.05 8.69
N LEU A 232 14.61 10.95 9.30
CA LEU A 232 14.70 9.64 8.64
C LEU A 232 13.88 8.60 9.37
N GLN A 233 13.14 7.83 8.59
CA GLN A 233 12.32 6.74 9.08
C GLN A 233 12.50 5.51 8.19
N PHE A 234 12.68 4.36 8.82
CA PHE A 234 12.81 3.07 8.15
C PHE A 234 11.53 2.25 8.32
N SER A 235 11.13 1.54 7.27
CA SER A 235 10.02 0.60 7.30
C SER A 235 10.45 -0.77 6.81
N LEU A 236 9.92 -1.81 7.47
CA LEU A 236 10.14 -3.21 7.10
C LEU A 236 8.83 -3.98 7.21
N MET A 237 8.63 -4.93 6.31
CA MET A 237 7.50 -5.85 6.35
C MET A 237 7.93 -7.23 5.88
N ALA A 238 7.42 -8.28 6.54
CA ALA A 238 7.47 -9.65 6.08
C ALA A 238 6.07 -10.25 6.11
N GLY A 239 5.76 -11.07 5.12
CA GLY A 239 4.46 -11.70 4.99
C GLY A 239 4.56 -13.09 4.40
N TYR A 240 3.57 -13.91 4.76
CA TYR A 240 3.36 -15.25 4.21
C TYR A 240 1.92 -15.37 3.78
N ALA A 241 1.69 -15.98 2.61
CA ALA A 241 0.36 -16.39 2.18
C ALA A 241 0.39 -17.81 1.63
N ARG A 242 -0.70 -18.53 1.85
CA ARG A 242 -0.98 -19.81 1.22
C ARG A 242 -2.18 -19.61 0.32
N ASP A 243 -1.92 -19.64 -0.98
CA ASP A 243 -2.90 -19.32 -2.02
C ASP A 243 -3.28 -20.57 -2.80
N GLU A 244 -4.57 -20.80 -2.95
CA GLU A 244 -5.08 -21.76 -3.92
C GLU A 244 -4.94 -21.13 -5.31
N TYR A 245 -4.07 -21.66 -6.17
CA TYR A 245 -3.85 -21.16 -7.52
C TYR A 245 -4.50 -22.03 -8.62
N ARG A 246 -4.94 -23.23 -8.25
CA ARG A 246 -5.84 -24.11 -9.00
C ARG A 246 -6.72 -24.82 -7.99
N ILE A 247 -7.89 -25.29 -8.41
CA ILE A 247 -8.84 -26.01 -7.57
C ILE A 247 -8.10 -27.10 -6.75
N LYS A 248 -8.16 -27.00 -5.42
CA LYS A 248 -7.50 -27.87 -4.45
C LYS A 248 -5.96 -27.94 -4.55
N THR A 249 -5.34 -27.01 -5.29
CA THR A 249 -3.87 -26.94 -5.41
C THR A 249 -3.36 -25.64 -4.79
N PHE A 250 -2.51 -25.77 -3.79
CA PHE A 250 -2.00 -24.64 -3.01
C PHE A 250 -0.52 -24.42 -3.28
N GLY A 251 -0.12 -23.15 -3.26
CA GLY A 251 1.25 -22.70 -3.26
C GLY A 251 1.49 -21.67 -2.18
N ASN A 252 2.73 -21.55 -1.76
CA ASN A 252 3.14 -20.58 -0.75
C ASN A 252 3.70 -19.34 -1.42
N GLN A 253 3.45 -18.20 -0.80
CA GLN A 253 3.93 -16.89 -1.21
C GLN A 253 4.63 -16.23 -0.02
N TYR A 254 5.82 -15.71 -0.25
CA TYR A 254 6.62 -14.99 0.73
C TYR A 254 6.80 -13.56 0.26
N ASN A 255 6.44 -12.60 1.10
CA ASN A 255 6.51 -11.18 0.78
C ASN A 255 7.52 -10.50 1.69
N GLY A 256 8.37 -9.67 1.14
CA GLY A 256 9.27 -8.80 1.88
C GLY A 256 9.21 -7.39 1.32
N SER A 257 9.24 -6.39 2.21
CA SER A 257 9.29 -4.98 1.81
C SER A 257 10.20 -4.21 2.74
N ALA A 258 11.00 -3.31 2.17
CA ALA A 258 11.80 -2.36 2.92
C ALA A 258 11.63 -0.97 2.32
N GLY A 259 11.63 0.07 3.16
CA GLY A 259 11.50 1.44 2.71
C GLY A 259 12.26 2.41 3.61
N LEU A 260 12.74 3.48 3.00
CA LEU A 260 13.38 4.61 3.68
C LEU A 260 12.61 5.88 3.35
N SER A 261 12.23 6.61 4.39
CA SER A 261 11.49 7.87 4.27
C SER A 261 12.32 9.01 4.80
N CYS A 262 12.38 10.12 4.05
CA CYS A 262 12.94 11.40 4.46
C CYS A 262 11.79 12.37 4.74
N LEU A 263 11.77 12.97 5.94
CA LEU A 263 10.75 13.90 6.40
C LEU A 263 11.37 15.32 6.47
N PHE A 264 10.69 16.33 5.89
CA PHE A 264 11.18 17.72 5.81
C PHE A 264 10.05 18.74 5.68
#